data_b337166c4a3db3269bb3f22c39e2cdf1
#
_entry.id   b337166c4a3db3269bb3f22c39e2cdf1
#
_cell.length_a   1.000
_cell.length_b   1.000
_cell.length_c   1.000
_cell.angle_alpha   90.00
_cell.angle_beta   90.00
_cell.angle_gamma   90.00
#
_symmetry.space_group_name_H-M   'P 1'
#
loop_
_entity.id
_entity.type
_entity.pdbx_description
1 polymer ?
#
loop_
_entity_poly.entity_id
_entity_poly.type
_entity_poly.pdbx_seq_one_letter_code
_entity_poly.pdbx_strand_id
1 'polypeptide(L)'
;QTYLPLVAKEALSAFALTEPMTGSDAANVRTEAVLDSSGTHFLVNGEKLWCTNGPIARYLTLVARVPALRVECEGKVEWIPAPQGQRADDHVHTAFILDMATPGVLVRQRCQFEGCRGIENAHIALKNVQVPIEQVIGDIGKGLKYALTILNVGRGISIPAICLGMAKQAWQPTLDRANSRVTFQKPLAERQTQQIRIGDMAGHLFAMEALALLVWRLADQHRYDIRIEAAVAKIFCSEHTIRFIRDAQTIFGGMGYETADSKHARGEAAFGIEQLVRDAEMYRIGEGATDILRPFVVREGLSPHLDRAKRFYADGL
;
A
#
# COMPACT_ATOMS: atom_id res chain seq x y z
N GLN A 1 12.14 18.31 -9.62
CA GLN A 1 13.35 18.82 -8.94
C GLN A 1 13.04 19.84 -7.84
N THR A 2 11.96 20.64 -7.95
CA THR A 2 11.60 21.68 -6.99
C THR A 2 11.19 21.14 -5.62
N TYR A 3 10.37 20.09 -5.58
CA TYR A 3 9.76 19.57 -4.34
C TYR A 3 10.62 18.55 -3.59
N LEU A 4 11.42 17.74 -4.29
CA LEU A 4 12.26 16.72 -3.65
C LEU A 4 13.22 17.27 -2.59
N PRO A 5 13.94 18.39 -2.82
CA PRO A 5 14.78 18.97 -1.77
C PRO A 5 14.00 19.47 -0.56
N LEU A 6 12.77 19.97 -0.75
CA LEU A 6 11.90 20.44 0.33
C LEU A 6 11.42 19.26 1.20
N VAL A 7 10.96 18.17 0.56
CA VAL A 7 10.54 16.96 1.27
C VAL A 7 11.71 16.32 2.01
N ALA A 8 12.91 16.33 1.41
CA ALA A 8 14.09 15.75 2.04
C ALA A 8 14.59 16.51 3.28
N LYS A 9 14.29 17.83 3.38
CA LYS A 9 14.83 18.69 4.45
C LYS A 9 13.80 19.06 5.51
N GLU A 10 12.59 19.41 5.13
CA GLU A 10 11.69 20.19 6.00
C GLU A 10 10.23 19.76 5.94
N ALA A 11 9.83 18.93 5.01
CA ALA A 11 8.43 18.66 4.77
C ALA A 11 8.10 17.17 4.67
N LEU A 12 7.02 16.77 5.33
CA LEU A 12 6.41 15.46 5.10
C LEU A 12 5.57 15.50 3.83
N SER A 13 5.52 14.36 3.13
CA SER A 13 4.64 14.16 2.00
C SER A 13 3.62 13.06 2.27
N ALA A 14 2.51 13.13 1.53
CA ALA A 14 1.45 12.13 1.55
C ALA A 14 1.08 11.74 0.11
N PHE A 15 0.43 10.58 -0.02
CA PHE A 15 -0.07 10.08 -1.30
C PHE A 15 -1.58 9.81 -1.19
N ALA A 16 -2.36 10.35 -2.12
CA ALA A 16 -3.81 10.32 -2.11
C ALA A 16 -4.38 9.76 -3.41
N LEU A 17 -4.69 8.48 -3.40
CA LEU A 17 -5.37 7.76 -4.48
C LEU A 17 -6.78 7.36 -4.06
N THR A 18 -6.90 6.65 -2.93
CA THR A 18 -8.14 6.06 -2.42
C THR A 18 -9.19 7.11 -2.06
N GLU A 19 -10.44 6.80 -2.33
CA GLU A 19 -11.62 7.63 -2.03
C GLU A 19 -12.65 6.82 -1.24
N PRO A 20 -13.67 7.46 -0.63
CA PRO A 20 -14.71 6.75 0.14
C PRO A 20 -15.41 5.62 -0.65
N MET A 21 -15.56 5.78 -1.96
CA MET A 21 -16.22 4.80 -2.83
C MET A 21 -15.26 4.06 -3.76
N THR A 22 -13.94 4.30 -3.67
CA THR A 22 -12.96 3.78 -4.62
C THR A 22 -11.67 3.38 -3.90
N GLY A 23 -11.45 2.09 -3.74
CA GLY A 23 -10.23 1.52 -3.15
C GLY A 23 -9.52 0.61 -4.15
N SER A 24 -9.92 -0.66 -4.20
CA SER A 24 -9.32 -1.68 -5.09
C SER A 24 -9.47 -1.35 -6.57
N ASP A 25 -10.55 -0.69 -6.96
CA ASP A 25 -10.81 -0.24 -8.32
C ASP A 25 -10.33 1.20 -8.53
N ALA A 26 -9.01 1.37 -8.48
CA ALA A 26 -8.35 2.68 -8.55
C ALA A 26 -8.61 3.44 -9.88
N ALA A 27 -9.06 2.77 -10.92
CA ALA A 27 -9.44 3.42 -12.18
C ALA A 27 -10.76 4.20 -12.08
N ASN A 28 -11.56 3.96 -11.03
CA ASN A 28 -12.85 4.63 -10.83
C ASN A 28 -12.81 5.77 -9.80
N VAL A 29 -11.65 6.38 -9.56
CA VAL A 29 -11.56 7.61 -8.74
C VAL A 29 -12.48 8.70 -9.29
N ARG A 30 -13.11 9.45 -8.40
CA ARG A 30 -14.12 10.46 -8.71
C ARG A 30 -13.65 11.90 -8.48
N THR A 31 -12.57 12.09 -7.73
CA THR A 31 -11.94 13.41 -7.59
C THR A 31 -11.61 13.93 -8.97
N GLU A 32 -12.07 15.13 -9.27
CA GLU A 32 -11.97 15.75 -10.59
C GLU A 32 -11.13 17.02 -10.53
N ALA A 33 -10.34 17.25 -11.56
CA ALA A 33 -9.52 18.45 -11.75
C ALA A 33 -9.85 19.05 -13.13
N VAL A 34 -10.57 20.15 -13.14
CA VAL A 34 -11.01 20.83 -14.36
C VAL A 34 -10.10 22.02 -14.62
N LEU A 35 -9.53 22.12 -15.83
CA LEU A 35 -8.74 23.27 -16.23
C LEU A 35 -9.62 24.52 -16.28
N ASP A 36 -9.20 25.60 -15.62
CA ASP A 36 -9.96 26.84 -15.61
C ASP A 36 -9.95 27.52 -17.00
N SER A 37 -10.77 28.54 -17.17
CA SER A 37 -10.91 29.27 -18.44
C SER A 37 -9.62 30.06 -18.85
N SER A 38 -8.73 30.34 -17.89
CA SER A 38 -7.44 31.00 -18.16
C SER A 38 -6.37 30.02 -18.67
N GLY A 39 -6.59 28.70 -18.49
CA GLY A 39 -5.60 27.69 -18.84
C GLY A 39 -4.39 27.61 -17.90
N THR A 40 -4.46 28.25 -16.72
CA THR A 40 -3.31 28.35 -15.80
C THR A 40 -3.45 27.49 -14.55
N HIS A 41 -4.67 27.12 -14.15
CA HIS A 41 -4.92 26.34 -12.93
C HIS A 41 -5.97 25.29 -13.17
N PHE A 42 -5.83 24.18 -12.44
CA PHE A 42 -6.89 23.20 -12.27
C PHE A 42 -7.72 23.54 -11.04
N LEU A 43 -9.05 23.49 -11.16
CA LEU A 43 -10.00 23.52 -10.04
C LEU A 43 -10.28 22.09 -9.60
N VAL A 44 -9.80 21.72 -8.43
CA VAL A 44 -9.90 20.35 -7.92
C VAL A 44 -11.02 20.22 -6.91
N ASN A 45 -11.89 19.24 -7.15
CA ASN A 45 -13.02 18.91 -6.27
C ASN A 45 -13.09 17.39 -6.03
N GLY A 46 -13.36 16.99 -4.79
CA GLY A 46 -13.50 15.58 -4.42
C GLY A 46 -13.10 15.28 -2.98
N GLU A 47 -12.88 14.00 -2.72
CA GLU A 47 -12.51 13.52 -1.40
C GLU A 47 -11.47 12.40 -1.50
N LYS A 48 -10.55 12.35 -0.54
CA LYS A 48 -9.56 11.28 -0.42
C LYS A 48 -9.64 10.68 0.98
N LEU A 49 -9.54 9.35 1.05
CA LEU A 49 -9.70 8.61 2.30
C LEU A 49 -8.48 7.75 2.58
N TRP A 50 -8.20 7.54 3.86
CA TRP A 50 -7.07 6.75 4.38
C TRP A 50 -5.72 7.25 3.84
N CYS A 51 -5.59 8.58 3.76
CA CYS A 51 -4.37 9.23 3.32
C CYS A 51 -3.35 9.26 4.47
N THR A 52 -2.36 8.37 4.40
CA THR A 52 -1.25 8.32 5.37
C THR A 52 -0.46 9.61 5.31
N ASN A 53 -0.07 10.14 6.47
CA ASN A 53 0.51 11.46 6.69
C ASN A 53 -0.41 12.64 6.32
N GLY A 54 -1.62 12.41 5.81
CA GLY A 54 -2.53 13.46 5.40
C GLY A 54 -2.71 14.61 6.41
N PRO A 55 -2.85 14.35 7.74
CA PRO A 55 -3.01 15.40 8.73
C PRO A 55 -1.78 16.31 8.92
N ILE A 56 -0.58 15.83 8.59
CA ILE A 56 0.69 16.48 8.93
C ILE A 56 1.60 16.75 7.70
N ALA A 57 1.18 16.28 6.54
CA ALA A 57 1.93 16.49 5.31
C ALA A 57 1.87 17.95 4.84
N ARG A 58 2.97 18.45 4.28
CA ARG A 58 2.99 19.71 3.56
C ARG A 58 2.57 19.53 2.10
N TYR A 59 3.02 18.45 1.47
CA TYR A 59 2.75 18.17 0.07
C TYR A 59 2.01 16.86 -0.09
N LEU A 60 1.02 16.86 -0.97
CA LEU A 60 0.19 15.72 -1.30
C LEU A 60 0.38 15.35 -2.78
N THR A 61 0.82 14.12 -3.06
CA THR A 61 0.69 13.57 -4.41
C THR A 61 -0.74 13.10 -4.59
N LEU A 62 -1.48 13.80 -5.43
CA LEU A 62 -2.91 13.60 -5.67
C LEU A 62 -3.14 12.98 -7.05
N VAL A 63 -3.95 11.93 -7.14
CA VAL A 63 -4.47 11.42 -8.42
C VAL A 63 -5.93 11.85 -8.57
N ALA A 64 -6.23 12.52 -9.70
CA ALA A 64 -7.57 12.98 -10.03
C ALA A 64 -7.89 12.71 -11.51
N ARG A 65 -9.17 12.72 -11.86
CA ARG A 65 -9.63 12.68 -13.25
C ARG A 65 -9.59 14.09 -13.84
N VAL A 66 -9.08 14.18 -15.07
CA VAL A 66 -9.04 15.41 -15.84
C VAL A 66 -9.90 15.23 -17.09
N PRO A 67 -10.91 16.06 -17.33
CA PRO A 67 -11.56 16.13 -18.63
C PRO A 67 -10.54 16.47 -19.70
N ALA A 68 -10.40 15.67 -20.77
CA ALA A 68 -9.33 15.82 -21.74
C ALA A 68 -9.81 15.61 -23.18
N LEU A 69 -9.07 16.22 -24.10
CA LEU A 69 -9.22 16.09 -25.53
C LEU A 69 -8.15 15.14 -26.04
N ARG A 70 -8.53 14.27 -26.94
CA ARG A 70 -7.61 13.35 -27.62
C ARG A 70 -6.96 14.05 -28.80
N VAL A 71 -5.64 14.13 -28.81
CA VAL A 71 -4.85 14.70 -29.89
C VAL A 71 -3.92 13.64 -30.45
N GLU A 72 -3.80 13.58 -31.77
CA GLU A 72 -2.89 12.66 -32.44
C GLU A 72 -1.69 13.45 -32.98
N CYS A 73 -0.51 13.24 -32.40
CA CYS A 73 0.74 13.87 -32.78
C CYS A 73 1.75 12.80 -33.19
N GLU A 74 2.26 12.87 -34.42
CA GLU A 74 3.30 11.94 -34.93
C GLU A 74 2.96 10.46 -34.76
N GLY A 75 1.68 10.09 -34.94
CA GLY A 75 1.20 8.71 -34.79
C GLY A 75 1.08 8.23 -33.32
N LYS A 76 1.23 9.15 -32.35
CA LYS A 76 0.98 8.90 -30.92
C LYS A 76 -0.26 9.62 -30.46
N VAL A 77 -1.02 8.95 -29.60
CA VAL A 77 -2.17 9.56 -28.92
C VAL A 77 -1.68 10.28 -27.68
N GLU A 78 -1.94 11.57 -27.60
CA GLU A 78 -1.70 12.42 -26.44
C GLU A 78 -3.01 12.98 -25.91
N TRP A 79 -3.03 13.34 -24.64
CA TRP A 79 -4.17 13.93 -23.98
C TRP A 79 -3.83 15.36 -23.54
N ILE A 80 -4.67 16.32 -23.92
CA ILE A 80 -4.59 17.70 -23.44
C ILE A 80 -5.81 18.01 -22.58
N PRO A 81 -5.70 18.79 -21.49
CA PRO A 81 -6.84 19.12 -20.65
C PRO A 81 -7.87 19.93 -21.46
N ALA A 82 -9.14 19.54 -21.34
CA ALA A 82 -10.24 20.33 -21.89
C ALA A 82 -10.49 21.54 -20.96
N PRO A 83 -10.49 22.77 -21.47
CA PRO A 83 -10.86 23.95 -20.68
C PRO A 83 -12.28 23.87 -20.16
N GLN A 84 -12.56 24.57 -19.07
CA GLN A 84 -13.90 24.62 -18.49
C GLN A 84 -14.95 25.07 -19.54
N GLY A 85 -16.04 24.29 -19.62
CA GLY A 85 -17.12 24.54 -20.58
C GLY A 85 -16.93 23.88 -21.95
N GLN A 86 -15.74 23.35 -22.28
CA GLN A 86 -15.53 22.56 -23.48
C GLN A 86 -15.88 21.09 -23.22
N ARG A 87 -16.55 20.44 -24.19
CA ARG A 87 -16.84 19.01 -24.11
C ARG A 87 -15.55 18.21 -24.25
N ALA A 88 -15.26 17.38 -23.26
CA ALA A 88 -14.12 16.45 -23.29
C ALA A 88 -14.43 15.20 -24.14
N ASP A 89 -13.39 14.61 -24.69
CA ASP A 89 -13.48 13.30 -25.36
C ASP A 89 -13.46 12.15 -24.33
N ASP A 90 -12.70 12.34 -23.24
CA ASP A 90 -12.60 11.38 -22.14
C ASP A 90 -12.20 12.04 -20.82
N HIS A 91 -12.20 11.28 -19.73
CA HIS A 91 -11.69 11.66 -18.41
C HIS A 91 -10.46 10.82 -18.09
N VAL A 92 -9.30 11.44 -18.08
CA VAL A 92 -8.02 10.75 -17.92
C VAL A 92 -7.40 11.00 -16.54
N HIS A 93 -6.74 9.97 -15.97
CA HIS A 93 -6.13 10.07 -14.66
C HIS A 93 -4.80 10.82 -14.72
N THR A 94 -4.71 11.91 -13.96
CA THR A 94 -3.52 12.76 -13.89
C THR A 94 -3.06 12.88 -12.45
N ALA A 95 -1.77 12.95 -12.24
CA ALA A 95 -1.15 13.15 -10.93
C ALA A 95 -0.71 14.58 -10.74
N PHE A 96 -0.88 15.11 -9.54
CA PHE A 96 -0.58 16.48 -9.15
C PHE A 96 0.24 16.51 -7.87
N ILE A 97 1.05 17.55 -7.69
CA ILE A 97 1.59 17.93 -6.39
C ILE A 97 0.71 19.04 -5.84
N LEU A 98 0.07 18.79 -4.70
CA LEU A 98 -0.79 19.75 -4.01
C LEU A 98 -0.14 20.20 -2.71
N ASP A 99 -0.04 21.51 -2.48
CA ASP A 99 0.29 22.06 -1.17
C ASP A 99 -0.93 21.99 -0.26
N MET A 100 -0.81 21.31 0.86
CA MET A 100 -1.90 21.12 1.82
C MET A 100 -2.37 22.42 2.47
N ALA A 101 -1.60 23.51 2.39
CA ALA A 101 -2.00 24.83 2.84
C ALA A 101 -2.85 25.60 1.80
N THR A 102 -3.07 25.04 0.59
CA THR A 102 -3.89 25.67 -0.43
C THR A 102 -5.34 25.83 0.05
N PRO A 103 -5.97 27.02 -0.12
CA PRO A 103 -7.37 27.23 0.24
C PRO A 103 -8.27 26.17 -0.41
N GLY A 104 -9.24 25.65 0.36
CA GLY A 104 -10.15 24.60 -0.10
C GLY A 104 -9.70 23.17 0.24
N VAL A 105 -8.46 22.95 0.72
CA VAL A 105 -8.01 21.68 1.28
C VAL A 105 -8.45 21.59 2.73
N LEU A 106 -9.23 20.56 3.07
CA LEU A 106 -9.79 20.36 4.40
C LEU A 106 -9.49 18.95 4.89
N VAL A 107 -8.73 18.82 5.97
CA VAL A 107 -8.65 17.57 6.73
C VAL A 107 -9.94 17.44 7.55
N ARG A 108 -10.84 16.59 7.10
CA ARG A 108 -12.16 16.38 7.76
C ARG A 108 -12.06 15.58 9.03
N GLN A 109 -11.18 14.57 9.01
CA GLN A 109 -11.07 13.62 10.11
C GLN A 109 -9.71 12.94 10.09
N ARG A 110 -9.11 12.75 11.27
CA ARG A 110 -8.06 11.78 11.49
C ARG A 110 -8.71 10.40 11.64
N CYS A 111 -8.37 9.47 10.76
CA CYS A 111 -8.91 8.11 10.80
C CYS A 111 -8.27 7.33 11.96
N GLN A 112 -9.08 6.56 12.68
CA GLN A 112 -8.63 5.68 13.75
C GLN A 112 -8.69 4.23 13.27
N PHE A 113 -7.58 3.52 13.41
CA PHE A 113 -7.45 2.15 12.96
C PHE A 113 -7.40 1.16 14.12
N GLU A 114 -7.70 -0.10 13.84
CA GLU A 114 -7.55 -1.22 14.77
C GLU A 114 -6.10 -1.37 15.23
N GLY A 115 -5.16 -1.39 14.28
CA GLY A 115 -3.71 -1.40 14.47
C GLY A 115 -3.04 -0.17 13.88
N CYS A 116 -1.71 -0.16 13.86
CA CYS A 116 -0.89 0.93 13.31
C CYS A 116 -1.30 2.32 13.87
N ARG A 117 -1.67 2.39 15.15
CA ARG A 117 -2.28 3.59 15.76
C ARG A 117 -1.35 4.80 15.85
N GLY A 118 -0.04 4.57 15.70
CA GLY A 118 0.96 5.64 15.64
C GLY A 118 1.03 6.34 14.29
N ILE A 119 0.36 5.83 13.26
CA ILE A 119 0.36 6.41 11.91
C ILE A 119 -0.70 7.51 11.83
N GLU A 120 -0.30 8.70 11.39
CA GLU A 120 -1.23 9.76 11.04
C GLU A 120 -1.96 9.40 9.73
N ASN A 121 -3.30 9.48 9.73
CA ASN A 121 -4.11 9.12 8.57
C ASN A 121 -5.38 9.96 8.49
N ALA A 122 -5.81 10.35 7.30
CA ALA A 122 -6.90 11.30 7.14
C ALA A 122 -7.93 10.95 6.07
N HIS A 123 -9.13 11.50 6.31
CA HIS A 123 -10.12 11.84 5.30
C HIS A 123 -9.92 13.31 4.91
N ILE A 124 -9.65 13.57 3.64
CA ILE A 124 -9.37 14.89 3.08
C ILE A 124 -10.47 15.26 2.09
N ALA A 125 -11.05 16.45 2.23
CA ALA A 125 -11.96 17.02 1.25
C ALA A 125 -11.26 18.15 0.49
N LEU A 126 -11.56 18.23 -0.80
CA LEU A 126 -11.05 19.21 -1.74
C LEU A 126 -12.24 19.98 -2.31
N LYS A 127 -12.27 21.30 -2.10
CA LYS A 127 -13.36 22.17 -2.55
C LYS A 127 -12.80 23.35 -3.32
N ASN A 128 -12.95 23.34 -4.64
CA ASN A 128 -12.45 24.36 -5.55
C ASN A 128 -10.98 24.73 -5.30
N VAL A 129 -10.16 23.69 -5.05
CA VAL A 129 -8.73 23.86 -4.78
C VAL A 129 -8.04 24.24 -6.07
N GLN A 130 -7.36 25.38 -6.08
CA GLN A 130 -6.60 25.85 -7.26
C GLN A 130 -5.21 25.20 -7.26
N VAL A 131 -4.92 24.44 -8.30
CA VAL A 131 -3.63 23.77 -8.50
C VAL A 131 -3.02 24.29 -9.81
N PRO A 132 -1.89 25.00 -9.76
CA PRO A 132 -1.20 25.48 -10.96
C PRO A 132 -0.87 24.35 -11.94
N ILE A 133 -0.91 24.64 -13.23
CA ILE A 133 -0.63 23.63 -14.28
C ILE A 133 0.78 23.05 -14.17
N GLU A 134 1.74 23.79 -13.65
CA GLU A 134 3.12 23.37 -13.42
C GLU A 134 3.25 22.33 -12.30
N GLN A 135 2.20 22.13 -11.51
CA GLN A 135 2.15 21.12 -10.46
C GLN A 135 1.64 19.76 -10.95
N VAL A 136 1.40 19.61 -12.23
CA VAL A 136 1.17 18.30 -12.86
C VAL A 136 2.45 17.46 -12.80
N ILE A 137 2.32 16.20 -12.38
CA ILE A 137 3.42 15.24 -12.36
C ILE A 137 3.41 14.46 -13.67
N GLY A 138 4.44 14.70 -14.50
CA GLY A 138 4.57 14.03 -15.80
C GLY A 138 3.48 14.46 -16.79
N ASP A 139 2.91 13.50 -17.52
CA ASP A 139 1.98 13.78 -18.60
C ASP A 139 0.51 13.66 -18.13
N ILE A 140 -0.35 14.46 -18.72
CA ILE A 140 -1.81 14.34 -18.60
C ILE A 140 -2.21 12.90 -19.03
N GLY A 141 -3.06 12.27 -18.25
CA GLY A 141 -3.54 10.90 -18.53
C GLY A 141 -2.62 9.77 -18.07
N LYS A 142 -1.43 10.06 -17.53
CA LYS A 142 -0.52 9.00 -17.04
C LYS A 142 -0.44 8.87 -15.52
N GLY A 143 -1.24 9.64 -14.78
CA GLY A 143 -1.19 9.66 -13.31
C GLY A 143 -1.45 8.31 -12.64
N LEU A 144 -2.42 7.54 -13.12
CA LEU A 144 -2.69 6.20 -12.59
C LEU A 144 -1.53 5.22 -12.88
N LYS A 145 -0.91 5.31 -14.06
CA LYS A 145 0.27 4.51 -14.39
C LYS A 145 1.42 4.79 -13.42
N TYR A 146 1.70 6.06 -13.13
CA TYR A 146 2.74 6.44 -12.17
C TYR A 146 2.42 5.95 -10.78
N ALA A 147 1.18 6.13 -10.32
CA ALA A 147 0.70 5.63 -9.03
C ALA A 147 0.89 4.11 -8.88
N LEU A 148 0.45 3.34 -9.87
CA LEU A 148 0.58 1.87 -9.86
C LEU A 148 2.03 1.40 -9.93
N THR A 149 2.91 2.13 -10.61
CA THR A 149 4.35 1.83 -10.65
C THR A 149 4.98 1.95 -9.25
N ILE A 150 4.68 3.03 -8.52
CA ILE A 150 5.16 3.23 -7.15
C ILE A 150 4.58 2.17 -6.20
N LEU A 151 3.30 1.85 -6.32
CA LEU A 151 2.65 0.82 -5.50
C LEU A 151 3.26 -0.58 -5.71
N ASN A 152 3.76 -0.89 -6.91
CA ASN A 152 4.46 -2.16 -7.15
C ASN A 152 5.77 -2.26 -6.34
N VAL A 153 6.48 -1.15 -6.18
CA VAL A 153 7.68 -1.09 -5.31
C VAL A 153 7.28 -1.33 -3.85
N GLY A 154 6.24 -0.66 -3.38
CA GLY A 154 5.69 -0.87 -2.02
C GLY A 154 5.31 -2.33 -1.76
N ARG A 155 4.60 -2.95 -2.70
CA ARG A 155 4.17 -4.36 -2.61
C ARG A 155 5.35 -5.33 -2.55
N GLY A 156 6.37 -5.13 -3.38
CA GLY A 156 7.49 -6.07 -3.49
C GLY A 156 8.57 -5.87 -2.44
N ILE A 157 8.73 -4.67 -1.93
CA ILE A 157 9.83 -4.29 -1.04
C ILE A 157 9.32 -3.97 0.36
N SER A 158 8.52 -2.94 0.52
CA SER A 158 8.17 -2.40 1.84
C SER A 158 7.28 -3.33 2.64
N ILE A 159 6.20 -3.86 2.07
CA ILE A 159 5.27 -4.74 2.80
C ILE A 159 5.95 -6.05 3.21
N PRO A 160 6.66 -6.79 2.32
CA PRO A 160 7.40 -7.97 2.74
C PRO A 160 8.45 -7.69 3.83
N ALA A 161 9.14 -6.54 3.76
CA ALA A 161 10.11 -6.15 4.78
C ALA A 161 9.47 -5.93 6.16
N ILE A 162 8.35 -5.20 6.20
CA ILE A 162 7.62 -4.95 7.45
C ILE A 162 7.07 -6.27 8.02
N CYS A 163 6.44 -7.09 7.19
CA CYS A 163 5.91 -8.39 7.59
C CYS A 163 6.99 -9.30 8.16
N LEU A 164 8.14 -9.40 7.49
CA LEU A 164 9.28 -10.16 7.94
C LEU A 164 9.85 -9.59 9.26
N GLY A 165 9.94 -8.26 9.37
CA GLY A 165 10.38 -7.58 10.60
C GLY A 165 9.49 -7.91 11.80
N MET A 166 8.16 -7.86 11.64
CA MET A 166 7.20 -8.22 12.68
C MET A 166 7.34 -9.69 13.10
N ALA A 167 7.48 -10.61 12.14
CA ALA A 167 7.69 -12.02 12.44
C ALA A 167 9.01 -12.26 13.19
N LYS A 168 10.11 -11.64 12.74
CA LYS A 168 11.41 -11.71 13.43
C LYS A 168 11.36 -11.11 14.84
N GLN A 169 10.66 -10.00 15.02
CA GLN A 169 10.46 -9.38 16.33
C GLN A 169 9.73 -10.30 17.30
N ALA A 170 8.72 -11.03 16.82
CA ALA A 170 7.97 -11.97 17.66
C ALA A 170 8.72 -13.30 17.92
N TRP A 171 9.69 -13.67 17.08
CA TRP A 171 10.29 -15.01 17.08
C TRP A 171 11.03 -15.34 18.36
N GLN A 172 12.08 -14.59 18.73
CA GLN A 172 12.90 -14.92 19.90
C GLN A 172 12.11 -14.88 21.21
N PRO A 173 11.29 -13.86 21.49
CA PRO A 173 10.44 -13.86 22.70
C PRO A 173 9.47 -15.05 22.77
N THR A 174 9.00 -15.53 21.62
CA THR A 174 8.14 -16.72 21.57
C THR A 174 8.89 -17.99 21.94
N LEU A 175 10.12 -18.16 21.47
CA LEU A 175 10.99 -19.28 21.87
C LEU A 175 11.33 -19.22 23.35
N ASP A 176 11.68 -18.05 23.86
CA ASP A 176 12.01 -17.86 25.28
C ASP A 176 10.80 -18.19 26.16
N ARG A 177 9.60 -17.76 25.73
CA ARG A 177 8.34 -18.12 26.41
C ARG A 177 8.07 -19.62 26.37
N ALA A 178 8.25 -20.27 25.23
CA ALA A 178 8.02 -21.70 25.09
C ALA A 178 8.97 -22.52 25.99
N ASN A 179 10.22 -22.10 26.12
CA ASN A 179 11.22 -22.78 26.96
C ASN A 179 11.04 -22.50 28.46
N SER A 180 10.65 -21.31 28.83
CA SER A 180 10.57 -20.90 30.25
C SER A 180 9.22 -21.23 30.91
N ARG A 181 8.12 -21.25 30.15
CA ARG A 181 6.78 -21.52 30.73
C ARG A 181 6.54 -22.98 30.96
N VAL A 182 6.52 -23.37 32.25
CA VAL A 182 6.18 -24.72 32.70
C VAL A 182 4.69 -24.82 32.94
N THR A 183 4.05 -25.87 32.40
CA THR A 183 2.67 -26.25 32.66
C THR A 183 2.61 -27.78 32.80
N PHE A 184 1.85 -28.29 33.74
CA PHE A 184 1.77 -29.75 34.01
C PHE A 184 3.18 -30.39 34.05
N GLN A 185 4.07 -29.77 34.80
CA GLN A 185 5.46 -30.21 35.09
C GLN A 185 6.43 -30.25 33.89
N LYS A 186 6.07 -29.69 32.73
CA LYS A 186 6.93 -29.64 31.54
C LYS A 186 6.90 -28.26 30.88
N PRO A 187 8.04 -27.78 30.32
CA PRO A 187 8.07 -26.60 29.44
C PRO A 187 7.11 -26.75 28.27
N LEU A 188 6.59 -25.64 27.78
CA LEU A 188 5.74 -25.67 26.58
C LEU A 188 6.50 -26.24 25.38
N ALA A 189 7.79 -25.95 25.24
CA ALA A 189 8.63 -26.44 24.15
C ALA A 189 8.78 -27.97 24.09
N GLU A 190 8.53 -28.69 25.21
CA GLU A 190 8.57 -30.13 25.23
C GLU A 190 7.23 -30.81 24.83
N ARG A 191 6.21 -30.01 24.49
CA ARG A 191 4.92 -30.53 24.05
C ARG A 191 4.87 -30.63 22.53
N GLN A 192 4.52 -31.78 22.01
CA GLN A 192 4.45 -32.05 20.58
C GLN A 192 3.63 -31.01 19.81
N THR A 193 2.48 -30.59 20.34
CA THR A 193 1.64 -29.56 19.72
C THR A 193 2.35 -28.21 19.58
N GLN A 194 3.20 -27.85 20.54
CA GLN A 194 3.98 -26.60 20.47
C GLN A 194 5.21 -26.77 19.59
N GLN A 195 5.83 -27.94 19.58
CA GLN A 195 6.95 -28.26 18.68
C GLN A 195 6.53 -28.15 17.21
N ILE A 196 5.38 -28.71 16.85
CA ILE A 196 4.81 -28.61 15.50
C ILE A 196 4.57 -27.13 15.15
N ARG A 197 3.92 -26.36 16.04
CA ARG A 197 3.66 -24.93 15.81
C ARG A 197 4.94 -24.13 15.62
N ILE A 198 5.94 -24.33 16.48
CA ILE A 198 7.24 -23.64 16.39
C ILE A 198 7.97 -24.05 15.11
N GLY A 199 7.91 -25.33 14.72
CA GLY A 199 8.47 -25.82 13.46
C GLY A 199 7.81 -25.15 12.24
N ASP A 200 6.49 -25.03 12.21
CA ASP A 200 5.74 -24.32 11.16
C ASP A 200 6.12 -22.83 11.11
N MET A 201 6.22 -22.19 12.29
CA MET A 201 6.66 -20.80 12.38
C MET A 201 8.06 -20.59 11.80
N ALA A 202 9.01 -21.46 12.14
CA ALA A 202 10.37 -21.42 11.61
C ALA A 202 10.39 -21.60 10.08
N GLY A 203 9.63 -22.55 9.54
CA GLY A 203 9.49 -22.79 8.12
C GLY A 203 8.91 -21.58 7.37
N HIS A 204 7.85 -20.98 7.92
CA HIS A 204 7.25 -19.77 7.34
C HIS A 204 8.20 -18.56 7.38
N LEU A 205 8.92 -18.35 8.48
CA LEU A 205 9.88 -17.27 8.62
C LEU A 205 11.00 -17.39 7.56
N PHE A 206 11.54 -18.59 7.40
CA PHE A 206 12.55 -18.87 6.38
C PHE A 206 12.03 -18.62 4.95
N ALA A 207 10.82 -19.11 4.64
CA ALA A 207 10.21 -18.94 3.31
C ALA A 207 9.90 -17.48 3.01
N MET A 208 9.41 -16.71 3.98
CA MET A 208 9.16 -15.27 3.83
C MET A 208 10.47 -14.51 3.55
N GLU A 209 11.54 -14.82 4.28
CA GLU A 209 12.84 -14.18 4.07
C GLU A 209 13.43 -14.52 2.71
N ALA A 210 13.41 -15.78 2.31
CA ALA A 210 13.91 -16.24 1.01
C ALA A 210 13.17 -15.55 -0.15
N LEU A 211 11.83 -15.47 -0.06
CA LEU A 211 11.02 -14.82 -1.08
C LEU A 211 11.26 -13.30 -1.14
N ALA A 212 11.33 -12.63 0.01
CA ALA A 212 11.61 -11.20 0.07
C ALA A 212 12.98 -10.88 -0.56
N LEU A 213 14.03 -11.62 -0.18
CA LEU A 213 15.38 -11.46 -0.74
C LEU A 213 15.43 -11.68 -2.25
N LEU A 214 14.67 -12.67 -2.77
CA LEU A 214 14.56 -12.91 -4.20
C LEU A 214 13.97 -11.68 -4.92
N VAL A 215 12.84 -11.18 -4.43
CA VAL A 215 12.14 -10.04 -5.07
C VAL A 215 12.99 -8.77 -4.99
N TRP A 216 13.67 -8.52 -3.87
CA TRP A 216 14.56 -7.36 -3.73
C TRP A 216 15.73 -7.42 -4.70
N ARG A 217 16.34 -8.59 -4.89
CA ARG A 217 17.39 -8.80 -5.89
C ARG A 217 16.91 -8.54 -7.32
N LEU A 218 15.69 -8.96 -7.66
CA LEU A 218 15.12 -8.71 -8.97
C LEU A 218 14.82 -7.22 -9.17
N ALA A 219 14.32 -6.54 -8.13
CA ALA A 219 14.06 -5.11 -8.14
C ALA A 219 15.34 -4.29 -8.38
N ASP A 220 16.44 -4.62 -7.70
CA ASP A 220 17.73 -3.91 -7.83
C ASP A 220 18.33 -4.02 -9.23
N GLN A 221 17.97 -5.02 -10.00
CA GLN A 221 18.49 -5.18 -11.37
C GLN A 221 17.84 -4.22 -12.37
N HIS A 222 16.70 -3.62 -12.07
CA HIS A 222 15.96 -2.63 -12.90
C HIS A 222 15.66 -3.05 -14.34
N ARG A 223 15.78 -4.33 -14.67
CA ARG A 223 15.59 -4.90 -16.03
C ARG A 223 14.42 -5.87 -16.14
N TYR A 224 13.79 -6.19 -15.02
CA TYR A 224 12.68 -7.13 -14.97
C TYR A 224 11.39 -6.41 -14.60
N ASP A 225 10.29 -6.84 -15.21
CA ASP A 225 8.95 -6.52 -14.72
C ASP A 225 8.64 -7.46 -13.55
N ILE A 226 8.70 -6.93 -12.35
CA ILE A 226 8.51 -7.68 -11.10
C ILE A 226 7.07 -7.61 -10.55
N ARG A 227 6.09 -7.19 -11.36
CA ARG A 227 4.71 -7.00 -10.87
C ARG A 227 4.09 -8.26 -10.27
N ILE A 228 4.37 -9.42 -10.88
CA ILE A 228 3.88 -10.73 -10.40
C ILE A 228 4.61 -11.11 -9.11
N GLU A 229 5.93 -11.07 -9.12
CA GLU A 229 6.78 -11.41 -7.98
C GLU A 229 6.47 -10.52 -6.78
N ALA A 230 6.29 -9.22 -7.00
CA ALA A 230 5.89 -8.25 -5.97
C ALA A 230 4.52 -8.60 -5.37
N ALA A 231 3.55 -8.95 -6.20
CA ALA A 231 2.23 -9.35 -5.75
C ALA A 231 2.28 -10.67 -4.94
N VAL A 232 3.04 -11.66 -5.42
CA VAL A 232 3.24 -12.95 -4.72
C VAL A 232 3.91 -12.73 -3.38
N ALA A 233 4.98 -11.94 -3.33
CA ALA A 233 5.67 -11.63 -2.07
C ALA A 233 4.76 -10.92 -1.06
N LYS A 234 3.96 -9.95 -1.52
CA LYS A 234 2.98 -9.25 -0.67
C LYS A 234 1.95 -10.22 -0.11
N ILE A 235 1.34 -11.04 -0.95
CA ILE A 235 0.33 -12.03 -0.52
C ILE A 235 0.95 -12.98 0.50
N PHE A 236 2.06 -13.61 0.13
CA PHE A 236 2.70 -14.63 0.96
C PHE A 236 3.14 -14.06 2.31
N CYS A 237 3.90 -12.97 2.32
CA CYS A 237 4.42 -12.39 3.55
C CYS A 237 3.29 -11.88 4.47
N SER A 238 2.27 -11.19 3.94
CA SER A 238 1.19 -10.66 4.78
C SER A 238 0.33 -11.76 5.41
N GLU A 239 -0.06 -12.78 4.65
CA GLU A 239 -0.88 -13.89 5.17
C GLU A 239 -0.11 -14.74 6.19
N HIS A 240 1.16 -15.04 5.91
CA HIS A 240 1.97 -15.85 6.83
C HIS A 240 2.40 -15.07 8.08
N THR A 241 2.57 -13.76 8.01
CA THR A 241 2.83 -12.92 9.20
C THR A 241 1.66 -12.96 10.18
N ILE A 242 0.43 -12.81 9.70
CA ILE A 242 -0.76 -12.90 10.56
C ILE A 242 -0.82 -14.27 11.25
N ARG A 243 -0.63 -15.35 10.49
CA ARG A 243 -0.61 -16.70 11.05
C ARG A 243 0.50 -16.86 12.10
N PHE A 244 1.71 -16.41 11.75
CA PHE A 244 2.88 -16.46 12.64
C PHE A 244 2.64 -15.74 13.97
N ILE A 245 2.11 -14.52 13.93
CA ILE A 245 1.88 -13.73 15.14
C ILE A 245 0.73 -14.31 15.98
N ARG A 246 -0.30 -14.86 15.35
CA ARG A 246 -1.37 -15.59 16.06
C ARG A 246 -0.88 -16.86 16.72
N ASP A 247 0.06 -17.56 16.10
CA ASP A 247 0.72 -18.72 16.72
C ASP A 247 1.60 -18.31 17.91
N ALA A 248 2.34 -17.20 17.77
CA ALA A 248 3.05 -16.58 18.89
C ALA A 248 2.09 -16.19 20.03
N GLN A 249 0.98 -15.52 19.73
CA GLN A 249 -0.05 -15.16 20.71
C GLN A 249 -0.59 -16.39 21.46
N THR A 250 -0.79 -17.50 20.75
CA THR A 250 -1.25 -18.75 21.34
C THR A 250 -0.22 -19.33 22.33
N ILE A 251 1.09 -19.26 22.00
CA ILE A 251 2.18 -19.70 22.91
C ILE A 251 2.25 -18.80 24.16
N PHE A 252 2.03 -17.50 23.98
CA PHE A 252 1.95 -16.56 25.11
C PHE A 252 0.70 -16.78 25.97
N GLY A 253 -0.41 -17.30 25.41
CA GLY A 253 -1.68 -17.49 26.10
C GLY A 253 -2.30 -16.15 26.51
N GLY A 254 -2.88 -16.05 27.71
CA GLY A 254 -3.50 -14.83 28.22
C GLY A 254 -2.56 -13.61 28.17
N MET A 255 -1.27 -13.80 28.39
CA MET A 255 -0.27 -12.72 28.28
C MET A 255 -0.09 -12.20 26.87
N GLY A 256 -0.39 -12.99 25.83
CA GLY A 256 -0.37 -12.56 24.44
C GLY A 256 -1.65 -11.85 24.00
N TYR A 257 -2.72 -11.94 24.79
CA TYR A 257 -4.01 -11.31 24.52
C TYR A 257 -4.18 -9.98 25.27
N GLU A 258 -3.59 -9.87 26.46
CA GLU A 258 -3.63 -8.67 27.28
C GLU A 258 -2.72 -7.56 26.72
N THR A 259 -3.19 -6.31 26.74
CA THR A 259 -2.42 -5.16 26.24
C THR A 259 -1.14 -4.92 27.04
N ALA A 260 -0.13 -4.36 26.37
CA ALA A 260 1.12 -3.99 27.03
C ALA A 260 0.88 -2.98 28.17
N ASP A 261 0.03 -1.99 27.95
CA ASP A 261 -0.30 -0.95 28.95
C ASP A 261 -0.92 -1.56 30.22
N SER A 262 -1.83 -2.54 30.07
CA SER A 262 -2.44 -3.22 31.21
C SER A 262 -1.41 -3.99 32.05
N LYS A 263 -0.42 -4.62 31.42
CA LYS A 263 0.67 -5.32 32.10
C LYS A 263 1.63 -4.33 32.79
N HIS A 264 2.02 -3.26 32.13
CA HIS A 264 2.85 -2.21 32.70
C HIS A 264 2.19 -1.56 33.93
N ALA A 265 0.88 -1.38 33.94
CA ALA A 265 0.15 -0.86 35.10
C ALA A 265 0.27 -1.73 36.34
N ARG A 266 0.59 -3.03 36.18
CA ARG A 266 0.89 -3.97 37.30
C ARG A 266 2.39 -4.11 37.60
N GLY A 267 3.25 -3.36 36.89
CA GLY A 267 4.71 -3.48 37.02
C GLY A 267 5.29 -4.71 36.30
N GLU A 268 4.55 -5.33 35.39
CA GLU A 268 5.01 -6.47 34.60
C GLU A 268 5.66 -6.01 33.29
N ALA A 269 6.74 -6.70 32.88
CA ALA A 269 7.30 -6.52 31.54
C ALA A 269 6.32 -7.06 30.49
N ALA A 270 6.12 -6.29 29.42
CA ALA A 270 5.22 -6.68 28.35
C ALA A 270 5.95 -6.70 27.00
N PHE A 271 5.74 -7.76 26.26
CA PHE A 271 6.04 -7.83 24.85
C PHE A 271 4.72 -7.69 24.09
N GLY A 272 4.59 -6.67 23.26
CA GLY A 272 3.31 -6.29 22.62
C GLY A 272 2.81 -7.24 21.54
N ILE A 273 2.67 -8.53 21.83
CA ILE A 273 2.14 -9.55 20.88
C ILE A 273 0.74 -9.16 20.41
N GLU A 274 -0.12 -8.70 21.32
CA GLU A 274 -1.49 -8.32 20.96
C GLU A 274 -1.51 -7.12 19.99
N GLN A 275 -0.56 -6.18 20.14
CA GLN A 275 -0.40 -5.07 19.21
C GLN A 275 0.07 -5.56 17.83
N LEU A 276 1.04 -6.48 17.77
CA LEU A 276 1.50 -7.04 16.52
C LEU A 276 0.37 -7.77 15.76
N VAL A 277 -0.56 -8.42 16.48
CA VAL A 277 -1.76 -9.04 15.86
C VAL A 277 -2.60 -7.97 15.16
N ARG A 278 -2.89 -6.86 15.83
CA ARG A 278 -3.69 -5.76 15.26
C ARG A 278 -2.97 -5.06 14.10
N ASP A 279 -1.67 -4.84 14.24
CA ASP A 279 -0.87 -4.15 13.24
C ASP A 279 -0.71 -5.00 11.96
N ALA A 280 -0.61 -6.33 12.09
CA ALA A 280 -0.43 -7.24 10.95
C ALA A 280 -1.65 -7.29 10.02
N GLU A 281 -2.86 -7.11 10.52
CA GLU A 281 -4.10 -7.22 9.73
C GLU A 281 -4.15 -6.19 8.58
N MET A 282 -3.55 -5.01 8.75
CA MET A 282 -3.52 -3.98 7.72
C MET A 282 -2.79 -4.43 6.45
N TYR A 283 -1.74 -5.23 6.56
CA TYR A 283 -0.87 -5.56 5.43
C TYR A 283 -1.48 -6.53 4.43
N ARG A 284 -2.53 -7.27 4.77
CA ARG A 284 -3.28 -8.05 3.77
C ARG A 284 -4.32 -7.22 3.01
N ILE A 285 -4.69 -6.05 3.54
CA ILE A 285 -5.71 -5.15 2.98
C ILE A 285 -5.06 -4.04 2.14
N GLY A 286 -4.07 -3.35 2.71
CA GLY A 286 -3.40 -2.20 2.09
C GLY A 286 -2.61 -2.55 0.83
N GLU A 287 -2.47 -1.56 -0.06
CA GLU A 287 -1.71 -1.61 -1.34
C GLU A 287 -2.08 -2.79 -2.26
N GLY A 288 -3.36 -3.09 -2.33
CA GLY A 288 -3.91 -4.22 -3.07
C GLY A 288 -4.25 -5.38 -2.12
N ALA A 289 -5.55 -5.50 -1.82
CA ALA A 289 -6.05 -6.58 -0.99
C ALA A 289 -5.67 -7.94 -1.58
N THR A 290 -5.42 -8.94 -0.72
CA THR A 290 -5.04 -10.29 -1.12
C THR A 290 -5.99 -10.87 -2.17
N ASP A 291 -7.31 -10.67 -2.01
CA ASP A 291 -8.32 -11.20 -2.92
C ASP A 291 -8.31 -10.52 -4.31
N ILE A 292 -7.76 -9.29 -4.40
CA ILE A 292 -7.55 -8.59 -5.66
C ILE A 292 -6.23 -9.01 -6.32
N LEU A 293 -5.20 -9.23 -5.52
CA LEU A 293 -3.89 -9.61 -6.06
C LEU A 293 -3.85 -11.06 -6.56
N ARG A 294 -4.60 -11.98 -5.98
CA ARG A 294 -4.67 -13.38 -6.46
C ARG A 294 -5.12 -13.48 -7.92
N PRO A 295 -6.29 -12.95 -8.33
CA PRO A 295 -6.68 -12.95 -9.74
C PRO A 295 -5.75 -12.11 -10.62
N PHE A 296 -5.13 -11.04 -10.09
CA PHE A 296 -4.12 -10.28 -10.80
C PHE A 296 -2.92 -11.16 -11.19
N VAL A 297 -2.35 -11.93 -10.26
CA VAL A 297 -1.22 -12.84 -10.52
C VAL A 297 -1.58 -13.86 -11.58
N VAL A 298 -2.78 -14.47 -11.50
CA VAL A 298 -3.27 -15.42 -12.49
C VAL A 298 -3.39 -14.78 -13.86
N ARG A 299 -4.03 -13.61 -13.95
CA ARG A 299 -4.23 -12.90 -15.22
C ARG A 299 -2.90 -12.53 -15.87
N GLU A 300 -2.01 -11.88 -15.12
CA GLU A 300 -0.69 -11.44 -15.64
C GLU A 300 0.19 -12.64 -16.04
N GLY A 301 0.15 -13.72 -15.27
CA GLY A 301 0.88 -14.96 -15.60
C GLY A 301 0.36 -15.68 -16.85
N LEU A 302 -0.95 -15.64 -17.10
CA LEU A 302 -1.55 -16.28 -18.27
C LEU A 302 -1.53 -15.42 -19.54
N SER A 303 -1.58 -14.08 -19.42
CA SER A 303 -1.66 -13.15 -20.56
C SER A 303 -0.64 -13.42 -21.67
N PRO A 304 0.67 -13.62 -21.38
CA PRO A 304 1.64 -13.89 -22.44
C PRO A 304 1.37 -15.19 -23.21
N HIS A 305 0.84 -16.20 -22.52
CA HIS A 305 0.49 -17.48 -23.14
C HIS A 305 -0.76 -17.37 -24.01
N LEU A 306 -1.76 -16.64 -23.55
CA LEU A 306 -2.98 -16.36 -24.31
C LEU A 306 -2.69 -15.53 -25.57
N ASP A 307 -1.84 -14.53 -25.47
CA ASP A 307 -1.43 -13.71 -26.61
C ASP A 307 -0.64 -14.52 -27.64
N ARG A 308 0.21 -15.43 -27.19
CA ARG A 308 0.91 -16.37 -28.08
C ARG A 308 -0.07 -17.32 -28.77
N ALA A 309 -1.02 -17.86 -28.04
CA ALA A 309 -2.06 -18.73 -28.62
C ALA A 309 -2.92 -17.99 -29.65
N LYS A 310 -3.36 -16.74 -29.35
CA LYS A 310 -4.11 -15.91 -30.28
C LYS A 310 -3.35 -15.68 -31.61
N ARG A 311 -2.06 -15.35 -31.54
CA ARG A 311 -1.21 -15.19 -32.74
C ARG A 311 -1.15 -16.49 -33.55
N PHE A 312 -0.92 -17.61 -32.88
CA PHE A 312 -0.87 -18.92 -33.52
C PHE A 312 -2.14 -19.23 -34.31
N TYR A 313 -3.32 -18.93 -33.73
CA TYR A 313 -4.60 -19.15 -34.42
C TYR A 313 -4.93 -18.05 -35.46
N ALA A 314 -4.43 -16.85 -35.32
CA ALA A 314 -4.63 -15.76 -36.26
C ALA A 314 -3.80 -15.91 -37.55
N ASP A 315 -2.57 -16.47 -37.40
CA ASP A 315 -1.65 -16.68 -38.54
C ASP A 315 -1.97 -17.91 -39.39
N GLY A 316 -3.09 -18.61 -39.12
CA GLY A 316 -3.70 -19.58 -40.01
C GLY A 316 -2.86 -20.85 -40.24
N LEU A 317 -2.51 -21.56 -39.16
CA LEU A 317 -2.11 -22.99 -39.27
C LEU A 317 -3.31 -23.89 -39.08
#